data_6a3e519722c74393d2e7a3bd50903b98
#
_entry.id   6a3e519722c74393d2e7a3bd50903b98
#
_cell.length_a   1.000
_cell.length_b   1.000
_cell.length_c   1.000
_cell.angle_alpha   90.00
_cell.angle_beta   90.00
_cell.angle_gamma   90.00
#
_symmetry.space_group_name_H-M   'P 1'
#
loop_
_entity.id
_entity.type
_entity.pdbx_description
1 polymer ?
#
loop_
_entity_poly.entity_id
_entity_poly.type
_entity_poly.pdbx_seq_one_letter_code
_entity_poly.pdbx_strand_id
1 'polypeptide(L)'
;MVIPYSEVFLAAVIHATLQLELGALLLLYHASIGKHVRKKTKHLVSSYISGIGTLILLSLATVAFVLDRYFGKTLYAEELIIIVCMLVALAIIAWMFYYRRGRSTELWLPRSVAKFIDKRAKLTNSNTEAFSLGLLTSFAEMPFALILLVVAANSILELPHLHQLIAIGMYTIVAILPSVILRLAIRKGQTVVDIQRWRVKHKTFFRILTGVGFLVLASFIFTFEVLA
;
A
#
# COMPACT_ATOMS: atom_id res chain seq x y z
N MET A 1 -0.60 -19.96 -15.49
CA MET A 1 -0.34 -18.51 -15.66
C MET A 1 -1.44 -17.61 -15.12
N VAL A 2 -2.73 -17.96 -15.24
CA VAL A 2 -3.82 -17.07 -14.75
C VAL A 2 -3.80 -16.93 -13.22
N ILE A 3 -3.58 -18.03 -12.50
CA ILE A 3 -3.59 -18.04 -11.02
C ILE A 3 -2.54 -17.09 -10.43
N PRO A 4 -1.22 -17.18 -10.77
CA PRO A 4 -0.22 -16.26 -10.23
C PRO A 4 -0.52 -14.77 -10.50
N TYR A 5 -1.00 -14.42 -11.68
CA TYR A 5 -1.40 -13.05 -11.97
C TYR A 5 -2.60 -12.57 -11.14
N SER A 6 -3.55 -13.46 -10.86
CA SER A 6 -4.71 -13.15 -10.02
C SER A 6 -4.31 -12.87 -8.59
N GLU A 7 -3.36 -13.63 -8.04
CA GLU A 7 -2.82 -13.43 -6.69
C GLU A 7 -2.04 -12.12 -6.58
N VAL A 8 -1.14 -11.86 -7.52
CA VAL A 8 -0.39 -10.61 -7.58
C VAL A 8 -1.35 -9.41 -7.67
N PHE A 9 -2.37 -9.51 -8.50
CA PHE A 9 -3.36 -8.44 -8.64
C PHE A 9 -4.19 -8.26 -7.37
N LEU A 10 -4.67 -9.35 -6.75
CA LEU A 10 -5.46 -9.30 -5.54
C LEU A 10 -4.64 -8.73 -4.37
N ALA A 11 -3.40 -9.19 -4.19
CA ALA A 11 -2.49 -8.66 -3.20
C ALA A 11 -2.22 -7.15 -3.40
N ALA A 12 -2.03 -6.70 -4.65
CA ALA A 12 -1.85 -5.29 -4.97
C ALA A 12 -3.11 -4.45 -4.68
N VAL A 13 -4.31 -4.98 -4.97
CA VAL A 13 -5.58 -4.30 -4.65
C VAL A 13 -5.76 -4.16 -3.14
N ILE A 14 -5.41 -5.19 -2.36
CA ILE A 14 -5.48 -5.13 -0.89
C ILE A 14 -4.46 -4.11 -0.37
N HIS A 15 -3.23 -4.10 -0.91
CA HIS A 15 -2.21 -3.10 -0.58
C HIS A 15 -2.74 -1.68 -0.83
N ALA A 16 -3.38 -1.45 -1.96
CA ALA A 16 -4.01 -0.17 -2.29
C ALA A 16 -5.11 0.27 -1.30
N THR A 17 -5.66 -0.63 -0.49
CA THR A 17 -6.62 -0.27 0.57
C THR A 17 -5.97 0.21 1.85
N LEU A 18 -4.66 0.00 2.03
CA LEU A 18 -3.87 0.51 3.17
C LEU A 18 -3.70 2.02 3.01
N GLN A 19 -4.26 2.89 3.70
CA GLN A 19 -4.44 4.31 3.33
C GLN A 19 -3.51 5.32 4.01
N LEU A 20 -2.41 4.88 4.60
CA LEU A 20 -1.47 5.79 5.27
C LEU A 20 -0.89 6.82 4.30
N GLU A 21 -0.49 6.36 3.14
CA GLU A 21 0.08 7.20 2.08
C GLU A 21 -0.87 8.31 1.64
N LEU A 22 -2.17 8.01 1.56
CA LEU A 22 -3.19 9.01 1.23
C LEU A 22 -3.32 10.07 2.32
N GLY A 23 -3.16 9.70 3.59
CA GLY A 23 -3.16 10.64 4.71
C GLY A 23 -2.02 11.65 4.58
N ALA A 24 -0.79 11.17 4.39
CA ALA A 24 0.38 12.03 4.23
C ALA A 24 0.31 12.89 2.96
N LEU A 25 -0.24 12.35 1.86
CA LEU A 25 -0.47 13.10 0.63
C LEU A 25 -1.46 14.26 0.83
N LEU A 26 -2.53 14.03 1.57
CA LEU A 26 -3.49 15.10 1.93
C LEU A 26 -2.84 16.19 2.78
N LEU A 27 -1.97 15.82 3.73
CA LEU A 27 -1.21 16.78 4.53
C LEU A 27 -0.25 17.62 3.68
N LEU A 28 0.43 16.98 2.72
CA LEU A 28 1.31 17.66 1.78
C LEU A 28 0.55 18.67 0.92
N TYR A 29 -0.64 18.31 0.43
CA TYR A 29 -1.51 19.23 -0.29
C TYR A 29 -1.97 20.38 0.60
N HIS A 30 -2.42 20.11 1.82
CA HIS A 30 -2.90 21.13 2.75
C HIS A 30 -1.80 22.16 3.08
N ALA A 31 -0.60 21.69 3.35
CA ALA A 31 0.56 22.55 3.60
C ALA A 31 0.94 23.45 2.41
N SER A 32 0.58 23.04 1.19
CA SER A 32 0.94 23.74 -0.05
C SER A 32 -0.08 24.80 -0.48
N ILE A 33 -1.31 24.81 0.06
CA ILE A 33 -2.43 25.68 -0.39
C ILE A 33 -2.21 27.18 -0.04
N GLY A 34 -1.37 27.49 0.97
CA GLY A 34 -1.20 28.86 1.47
C GLY A 34 -0.25 29.78 0.71
N LYS A 35 0.41 29.33 -0.35
CA LYS A 35 1.46 30.13 -1.05
C LYS A 35 1.40 29.86 -2.55
N HIS A 36 1.28 30.88 -3.37
CA HIS A 36 1.49 31.04 -4.83
C HIS A 36 1.98 29.85 -5.71
N VAL A 37 1.60 28.56 -5.46
CA VAL A 37 2.41 27.43 -5.87
C VAL A 37 1.62 26.25 -6.48
N ARG A 38 0.60 26.54 -7.27
CA ARG A 38 -0.08 25.46 -7.99
C ARG A 38 0.87 24.59 -8.85
N LYS A 39 1.93 25.18 -9.39
CA LYS A 39 2.93 24.46 -10.19
C LYS A 39 3.91 23.66 -9.30
N LYS A 40 4.40 24.26 -8.22
CA LYS A 40 5.31 23.61 -7.26
C LYS A 40 4.66 22.40 -6.57
N THR A 41 3.39 22.52 -6.15
CA THR A 41 2.62 21.44 -5.54
C THR A 41 2.50 20.21 -6.45
N LYS A 42 2.34 20.43 -7.78
CA LYS A 42 2.28 19.31 -8.74
C LYS A 42 3.56 18.49 -8.76
N HIS A 43 4.72 19.16 -8.71
CA HIS A 43 6.02 18.47 -8.69
C HIS A 43 6.25 17.75 -7.37
N LEU A 44 5.95 18.37 -6.24
CA LEU A 44 6.06 17.75 -4.92
C LEU A 44 5.22 16.48 -4.82
N VAL A 45 3.96 16.53 -5.26
CA VAL A 45 3.07 15.38 -5.26
C VAL A 45 3.55 14.28 -6.20
N SER A 46 4.07 14.63 -7.39
CA SER A 46 4.67 13.63 -8.27
C SER A 46 5.84 12.94 -7.62
N SER A 47 6.76 13.71 -7.03
CA SER A 47 7.94 13.18 -6.35
C SER A 47 7.56 12.29 -5.18
N TYR A 48 6.53 12.68 -4.41
CA TYR A 48 5.99 11.86 -3.33
C TYR A 48 5.48 10.50 -3.82
N ILE A 49 4.63 10.49 -4.86
CA ILE A 49 4.10 9.25 -5.46
C ILE A 49 5.24 8.40 -6.06
N SER A 50 6.23 9.02 -6.68
CA SER A 50 7.42 8.30 -7.16
C SER A 50 8.19 7.64 -6.02
N GLY A 51 8.33 8.31 -4.86
CA GLY A 51 8.95 7.74 -3.67
C GLY A 51 8.23 6.48 -3.18
N ILE A 52 6.89 6.53 -3.10
CA ILE A 52 6.07 5.37 -2.75
C ILE A 52 6.32 4.22 -3.74
N GLY A 53 6.13 4.48 -5.03
CA GLY A 53 6.30 3.46 -6.06
C GLY A 53 7.70 2.84 -6.09
N THR A 54 8.73 3.66 -5.85
CA THR A 54 10.11 3.17 -5.76
C THR A 54 10.29 2.21 -4.59
N LEU A 55 9.77 2.54 -3.40
CA LEU A 55 9.90 1.65 -2.24
C LEU A 55 9.12 0.34 -2.45
N ILE A 56 7.89 0.40 -2.96
CA ILE A 56 7.09 -0.79 -3.23
C ILE A 56 7.82 -1.71 -4.23
N LEU A 57 8.31 -1.14 -5.33
CA LEU A 57 9.05 -1.89 -6.36
C LEU A 57 10.30 -2.55 -5.79
N LEU A 58 11.13 -1.79 -5.07
CA LEU A 58 12.36 -2.29 -4.46
C LEU A 58 12.07 -3.34 -3.40
N SER A 59 11.04 -3.15 -2.57
CA SER A 59 10.65 -4.11 -1.54
C SER A 59 10.15 -5.41 -2.16
N LEU A 60 9.30 -5.34 -3.18
CA LEU A 60 8.81 -6.52 -3.88
C LEU A 60 9.95 -7.28 -4.57
N ALA A 61 10.85 -6.57 -5.26
CA ALA A 61 12.03 -7.18 -5.88
C ALA A 61 12.96 -7.81 -4.83
N THR A 62 13.16 -7.14 -3.70
CA THR A 62 13.99 -7.67 -2.60
C THR A 62 13.36 -8.92 -1.98
N VAL A 63 12.05 -8.91 -1.72
CA VAL A 63 11.35 -10.08 -1.17
C VAL A 63 11.42 -11.24 -2.17
N ALA A 64 11.17 -11.01 -3.46
CA ALA A 64 11.30 -12.03 -4.49
C ALA A 64 12.72 -12.61 -4.57
N PHE A 65 13.74 -11.75 -4.52
CA PHE A 65 15.14 -12.20 -4.48
C PHE A 65 15.45 -13.05 -3.23
N VAL A 66 14.96 -12.64 -2.07
CA VAL A 66 15.16 -13.40 -0.81
C VAL A 66 14.47 -14.76 -0.88
N LEU A 67 13.23 -14.82 -1.37
CA LEU A 67 12.50 -16.08 -1.54
C LEU A 67 13.22 -17.02 -2.52
N ASP A 68 13.61 -16.52 -3.69
CA ASP A 68 14.34 -17.33 -4.68
C ASP A 68 15.66 -17.88 -4.11
N ARG A 69 16.38 -17.05 -3.34
CA ARG A 69 17.70 -17.41 -2.81
C ARG A 69 17.66 -18.41 -1.65
N TYR A 70 16.68 -18.29 -0.74
CA TYR A 70 16.65 -19.06 0.51
C TYR A 70 15.63 -20.21 0.49
N PHE A 71 14.53 -20.08 -0.29
CA PHE A 71 13.47 -21.09 -0.38
C PHE A 71 13.40 -21.81 -1.72
N GLY A 72 14.23 -21.42 -2.70
CA GLY A 72 14.38 -22.13 -3.96
C GLY A 72 13.16 -22.02 -4.89
N LYS A 73 12.77 -20.81 -5.24
CA LYS A 73 11.70 -20.35 -6.15
C LYS A 73 10.31 -20.23 -5.56
N THR A 74 9.78 -21.25 -4.89
CA THR A 74 8.40 -21.19 -4.35
C THR A 74 8.37 -21.72 -2.92
N LEU A 75 7.41 -21.24 -2.14
CA LEU A 75 7.18 -21.69 -0.77
C LEU A 75 6.49 -23.06 -0.77
N TYR A 76 6.80 -23.87 0.22
CA TYR A 76 6.14 -25.16 0.42
C TYR A 76 4.76 -24.96 1.10
N ALA A 77 3.93 -25.99 1.07
CA ALA A 77 2.58 -25.94 1.66
C ALA A 77 2.58 -25.53 3.15
N GLU A 78 3.61 -25.90 3.91
CA GLU A 78 3.73 -25.55 5.34
C GLU A 78 3.90 -24.03 5.53
N GLU A 79 4.77 -23.38 4.75
CA GLU A 79 4.97 -21.93 4.79
C GLU A 79 3.74 -21.19 4.28
N LEU A 80 3.05 -21.71 3.27
CA LEU A 80 1.81 -21.16 2.75
C LEU A 80 0.68 -21.18 3.80
N ILE A 81 0.58 -22.24 4.59
CA ILE A 81 -0.35 -22.31 5.74
C ILE A 81 -0.05 -21.20 6.74
N ILE A 82 1.23 -20.96 7.05
CA ILE A 82 1.63 -19.86 7.94
C ILE A 82 1.19 -18.52 7.37
N ILE A 83 1.38 -18.29 6.06
CA ILE A 83 0.94 -17.07 5.37
C ILE A 83 -0.58 -16.92 5.47
N VAL A 84 -1.33 -17.97 5.22
CA VAL A 84 -2.81 -17.97 5.35
C VAL A 84 -3.21 -17.58 6.77
N CYS A 85 -2.59 -18.17 7.80
CA CYS A 85 -2.85 -17.82 9.19
C CYS A 85 -2.52 -16.34 9.49
N MET A 86 -1.42 -15.82 8.95
CA MET A 86 -1.05 -14.40 9.10
C MET A 86 -2.05 -13.47 8.42
N LEU A 87 -2.52 -13.81 7.22
CA LEU A 87 -3.54 -13.03 6.51
C LEU A 87 -4.85 -12.98 7.29
N VAL A 88 -5.29 -14.12 7.85
CA VAL A 88 -6.47 -14.18 8.72
C VAL A 88 -6.28 -13.35 9.99
N ALA A 89 -5.10 -13.43 10.62
CA ALA A 89 -4.77 -12.58 11.77
C ALA A 89 -4.81 -11.09 11.43
N LEU A 90 -4.26 -10.67 10.28
CA LEU A 90 -4.33 -9.30 9.80
C LEU A 90 -5.77 -8.87 9.49
N ALA A 91 -6.61 -9.75 8.94
CA ALA A 91 -8.04 -9.47 8.74
C ALA A 91 -8.74 -9.18 10.08
N ILE A 92 -8.46 -9.98 11.11
CA ILE A 92 -9.00 -9.79 12.47
C ILE A 92 -8.47 -8.47 13.06
N ILE A 93 -7.19 -8.19 12.93
CA ILE A 93 -6.57 -6.93 13.39
C ILE A 93 -7.20 -5.74 12.68
N ALA A 94 -7.34 -5.78 11.35
CA ALA A 94 -8.02 -4.74 10.59
C ALA A 94 -9.46 -4.53 11.06
N TRP A 95 -10.19 -5.62 11.32
CA TRP A 95 -11.56 -5.56 11.84
C TRP A 95 -11.65 -4.95 13.24
N MET A 96 -10.76 -5.35 14.16
CA MET A 96 -10.82 -4.95 15.56
C MET A 96 -10.22 -3.57 15.84
N PHE A 97 -9.10 -3.23 15.18
CA PHE A 97 -8.26 -2.11 15.60
C PHE A 97 -8.23 -0.95 14.60
N TYR A 98 -8.50 -1.19 13.33
CA TYR A 98 -8.34 -0.20 12.26
C TYR A 98 -9.16 1.09 12.49
N TYR A 99 -10.22 1.04 13.32
CA TYR A 99 -11.12 2.19 13.55
C TYR A 99 -11.63 2.35 14.99
N ARG A 100 -11.03 1.69 15.95
CA ARG A 100 -11.54 1.70 17.32
C ARG A 100 -11.28 3.01 18.07
N ARG A 101 -10.38 3.87 17.62
CA ARG A 101 -10.00 5.10 18.30
C ARG A 101 -10.33 6.34 17.46
N GLY A 102 -11.40 7.02 17.87
CA GLY A 102 -11.54 8.47 17.72
C GLY A 102 -11.72 9.02 16.31
N ARG A 103 -11.73 10.30 16.20
CA ARG A 103 -12.05 11.13 15.05
C ARG A 103 -11.02 11.12 13.90
N SER A 104 -9.97 10.32 13.95
CA SER A 104 -8.95 10.27 12.91
C SER A 104 -9.09 9.04 12.02
N THR A 105 -8.80 9.22 10.74
CA THR A 105 -8.71 8.17 9.72
C THR A 105 -7.30 7.56 9.69
N GLU A 106 -6.56 7.63 10.79
CA GLU A 106 -5.19 7.17 10.85
C GLU A 106 -5.16 5.67 11.02
N LEU A 107 -4.38 5.01 10.20
CA LEU A 107 -3.91 3.65 10.41
C LEU A 107 -3.32 3.52 11.83
N TRP A 108 -3.33 2.30 12.34
CA TRP A 108 -2.78 1.98 13.64
C TRP A 108 -1.24 2.12 13.66
N LEU A 109 -0.79 3.36 13.60
CA LEU A 109 0.60 3.73 13.75
C LEU A 109 0.89 4.17 15.18
N PRO A 110 2.10 3.92 15.67
CA PRO A 110 2.57 4.57 16.87
C PRO A 110 2.42 6.10 16.72
N ARG A 111 1.88 6.75 17.75
CA ARG A 111 1.64 8.23 17.72
C ARG A 111 2.88 9.04 17.38
N SER A 112 4.06 8.53 17.72
CA SER A 112 5.36 9.14 17.39
C SER A 112 5.59 9.18 15.88
N VAL A 113 5.32 8.07 15.17
CA VAL A 113 5.48 7.97 13.71
C VAL A 113 4.48 8.85 13.00
N ALA A 114 3.20 8.82 13.41
CA ALA A 114 2.16 9.68 12.83
C ALA A 114 2.49 11.18 12.98
N LYS A 115 2.93 11.63 14.19
CA LYS A 115 3.37 13.00 14.42
C LYS A 115 4.61 13.38 13.61
N PHE A 116 5.54 12.44 13.43
CA PHE A 116 6.74 12.67 12.64
C PHE A 116 6.39 12.89 11.15
N ILE A 117 5.53 12.02 10.58
CA ILE A 117 5.05 12.16 9.19
C ILE A 117 4.29 13.48 9.01
N ASP A 118 3.39 13.84 9.93
CA ASP A 118 2.64 15.11 9.88
C ASP A 118 3.58 16.33 9.90
N LYS A 119 4.56 16.34 10.80
CA LYS A 119 5.56 17.41 10.88
C LYS A 119 6.38 17.49 9.59
N ARG A 120 6.84 16.37 9.06
CA ARG A 120 7.62 16.31 7.82
C ARG A 120 6.82 16.76 6.61
N ALA A 121 5.56 16.31 6.47
CA ALA A 121 4.69 16.72 5.38
C ALA A 121 4.47 18.24 5.34
N LYS A 122 4.31 18.88 6.52
CA LYS A 122 4.14 20.34 6.64
C LYS A 122 5.40 21.14 6.29
N LEU A 123 6.58 20.57 6.53
CA LEU A 123 7.87 21.22 6.29
C LEU A 123 8.41 20.95 4.87
N THR A 124 7.85 20.02 4.14
CA THR A 124 8.32 19.60 2.81
C THR A 124 8.19 20.74 1.79
N ASN A 125 9.34 21.18 1.27
CA ASN A 125 9.43 22.30 0.31
C ASN A 125 10.16 21.96 -0.98
N SER A 126 10.88 20.84 -1.03
CA SER A 126 11.66 20.38 -2.20
C SER A 126 11.15 19.04 -2.73
N ASN A 127 11.45 18.76 -4.00
CA ASN A 127 11.08 17.47 -4.62
C ASN A 127 11.79 16.30 -3.95
N THR A 128 13.04 16.48 -3.52
CA THR A 128 13.80 15.44 -2.80
C THR A 128 13.19 15.13 -1.46
N GLU A 129 12.76 16.15 -0.69
CA GLU A 129 12.05 15.94 0.57
C GLU A 129 10.70 15.24 0.37
N ALA A 130 9.96 15.61 -0.69
CA ALA A 130 8.69 14.96 -1.03
C ALA A 130 8.89 13.49 -1.42
N PHE A 131 9.93 13.18 -2.20
CA PHE A 131 10.32 11.81 -2.53
C PHE A 131 10.67 11.00 -1.27
N SER A 132 11.53 11.56 -0.41
CA SER A 132 11.90 10.93 0.87
C SER A 132 10.70 10.73 1.79
N LEU A 133 9.74 11.66 1.81
CA LEU A 133 8.50 11.50 2.55
C LEU A 133 7.66 10.34 1.99
N GLY A 134 7.62 10.16 0.66
CA GLY A 134 6.97 9.03 0.02
C GLY A 134 7.59 7.68 0.42
N LEU A 135 8.93 7.60 0.41
CA LEU A 135 9.65 6.42 0.92
C LEU A 135 9.30 6.14 2.39
N LEU A 136 9.32 7.18 3.23
CA LEU A 136 9.07 7.04 4.66
C LEU A 136 7.65 6.56 4.97
N THR A 137 6.65 7.10 4.28
CA THR A 137 5.25 6.70 4.50
C THR A 137 5.00 5.27 4.06
N SER A 138 5.52 4.87 2.91
CA SER A 138 5.41 3.50 2.43
C SER A 138 6.20 2.52 3.32
N PHE A 139 7.36 2.93 3.85
CA PHE A 139 8.10 2.13 4.84
C PHE A 139 7.31 1.94 6.14
N ALA A 140 6.58 2.95 6.58
CA ALA A 140 5.75 2.87 7.78
C ALA A 140 4.54 1.90 7.61
N GLU A 141 4.13 1.59 6.38
CA GLU A 141 3.10 0.58 6.06
C GLU A 141 3.64 -0.85 5.99
N MET A 142 4.98 -1.02 5.92
CA MET A 142 5.61 -2.35 5.77
C MET A 142 5.11 -3.43 6.73
N PRO A 143 4.84 -3.17 8.02
CA PRO A 143 4.33 -4.19 8.93
C PRO A 143 3.03 -4.87 8.45
N PHE A 144 2.23 -4.16 7.66
CA PHE A 144 0.96 -4.67 7.09
C PHE A 144 1.13 -5.12 5.63
N ALA A 145 2.00 -4.43 4.88
CA ALA A 145 2.22 -4.69 3.47
C ALA A 145 3.14 -5.89 3.22
N LEU A 146 4.03 -6.23 4.18
CA LEU A 146 5.05 -7.26 4.00
C LEU A 146 4.46 -8.61 3.58
N ILE A 147 3.38 -9.05 4.23
CA ILE A 147 2.75 -10.33 3.89
C ILE A 147 2.18 -10.32 2.47
N LEU A 148 1.63 -9.18 2.02
CA LEU A 148 1.13 -9.03 0.65
C LEU A 148 2.28 -9.07 -0.37
N LEU A 149 3.44 -8.50 -0.01
CA LEU A 149 4.64 -8.57 -0.83
C LEU A 149 5.19 -9.99 -0.90
N VAL A 150 5.14 -10.75 0.20
CA VAL A 150 5.56 -12.17 0.23
C VAL A 150 4.66 -13.02 -0.66
N VAL A 151 3.35 -12.88 -0.56
CA VAL A 151 2.39 -13.57 -1.43
C VAL A 151 2.63 -13.22 -2.90
N ALA A 152 2.69 -11.93 -3.21
CA ALA A 152 2.93 -11.49 -4.59
C ALA A 152 4.28 -11.98 -5.12
N ALA A 153 5.33 -11.97 -4.30
CA ALA A 153 6.66 -12.44 -4.69
C ALA A 153 6.66 -13.96 -4.96
N ASN A 154 5.98 -14.77 -4.12
CA ASN A 154 5.83 -16.19 -4.34
C ASN A 154 5.19 -16.47 -5.71
N SER A 155 4.02 -15.87 -5.98
CA SER A 155 3.33 -16.04 -7.26
C SER A 155 4.13 -15.50 -8.46
N ILE A 156 4.92 -14.41 -8.27
CA ILE A 156 5.81 -13.87 -9.33
C ILE A 156 6.89 -14.87 -9.71
N LEU A 157 7.47 -15.59 -8.74
CA LEU A 157 8.54 -16.56 -8.99
C LEU A 157 8.08 -17.76 -9.80
N GLU A 158 6.79 -18.08 -9.83
CA GLU A 158 6.20 -19.11 -10.69
C GLU A 158 6.13 -18.71 -12.17
N LEU A 159 6.24 -17.41 -12.46
CA LEU A 159 6.14 -16.88 -13.81
C LEU A 159 7.47 -16.95 -14.57
N PRO A 160 7.44 -17.05 -15.91
CA PRO A 160 8.63 -16.88 -16.74
C PRO A 160 9.24 -15.49 -16.55
N HIS A 161 10.56 -15.33 -16.69
CA HIS A 161 11.30 -14.09 -16.37
C HIS A 161 10.70 -12.80 -16.95
N LEU A 162 10.24 -12.81 -18.20
CA LEU A 162 9.60 -11.63 -18.80
C LEU A 162 8.27 -11.28 -18.08
N HIS A 163 7.49 -12.29 -17.75
CA HIS A 163 6.22 -12.14 -17.03
C HIS A 163 6.42 -11.69 -15.58
N GLN A 164 7.55 -12.03 -14.94
CA GLN A 164 7.90 -11.53 -13.60
C GLN A 164 8.02 -10.01 -13.61
N LEU A 165 8.72 -9.41 -14.58
CA LEU A 165 8.85 -7.95 -14.71
C LEU A 165 7.49 -7.27 -14.93
N ILE A 166 6.63 -7.88 -15.76
CA ILE A 166 5.28 -7.36 -16.00
C ILE A 166 4.46 -7.41 -14.71
N ALA A 167 4.53 -8.51 -13.96
CA ALA A 167 3.80 -8.69 -12.71
C ALA A 167 4.26 -7.72 -11.61
N ILE A 168 5.57 -7.47 -11.49
CA ILE A 168 6.13 -6.46 -10.59
C ILE A 168 5.62 -5.06 -10.94
N GLY A 169 5.64 -4.73 -12.23
CA GLY A 169 5.10 -3.46 -12.74
C GLY A 169 3.60 -3.31 -12.46
N MET A 170 2.82 -4.36 -12.72
CA MET A 170 1.38 -4.41 -12.43
C MET A 170 1.10 -4.19 -10.95
N TYR A 171 1.78 -4.93 -10.06
CA TYR A 171 1.63 -4.75 -8.62
C TYR A 171 1.88 -3.30 -8.20
N THR A 172 3.01 -2.74 -8.61
CA THR A 172 3.42 -1.38 -8.25
C THR A 172 2.40 -0.35 -8.73
N ILE A 173 1.94 -0.46 -10.00
CA ILE A 173 0.96 0.47 -10.57
C ILE A 173 -0.37 0.38 -9.81
N VAL A 174 -0.87 -0.82 -9.51
CA VAL A 174 -2.13 -1.01 -8.80
C VAL A 174 -2.03 -0.50 -7.37
N ALA A 175 -0.92 -0.77 -6.67
CA ALA A 175 -0.72 -0.33 -5.29
C ALA A 175 -0.70 1.21 -5.16
N ILE A 176 -0.07 1.95 -6.10
CA ILE A 176 -0.04 3.43 -6.07
C ILE A 176 -1.29 4.09 -6.65
N LEU A 177 -2.19 3.33 -7.27
CA LEU A 177 -3.36 3.86 -7.98
C LEU A 177 -4.22 4.81 -7.14
N PRO A 178 -4.53 4.54 -5.85
CA PRO A 178 -5.29 5.46 -5.00
C PRO A 178 -4.64 6.84 -4.87
N SER A 179 -3.31 6.89 -4.74
CA SER A 179 -2.56 8.15 -4.66
C SER A 179 -2.61 8.93 -5.98
N VAL A 180 -2.58 8.22 -7.11
CA VAL A 180 -2.76 8.83 -8.45
C VAL A 180 -4.18 9.36 -8.62
N ILE A 181 -5.21 8.57 -8.24
CA ILE A 181 -6.63 8.99 -8.30
C ILE A 181 -6.85 10.23 -7.44
N LEU A 182 -6.32 10.24 -6.21
CA LEU A 182 -6.41 11.40 -5.32
C LEU A 182 -5.81 12.66 -5.95
N ARG A 183 -4.62 12.53 -6.56
CA ARG A 183 -3.99 13.62 -7.31
C ARG A 183 -4.88 14.15 -8.43
N LEU A 184 -5.52 13.25 -9.19
CA LEU A 184 -6.43 13.64 -10.28
C LEU A 184 -7.71 14.32 -9.76
N ALA A 185 -8.27 13.85 -8.64
CA ALA A 185 -9.45 14.42 -8.00
C ALA A 185 -9.19 15.88 -7.56
N ILE A 186 -8.05 16.14 -6.90
CA ILE A 186 -7.66 17.48 -6.50
C ILE A 186 -7.39 18.37 -7.73
N ARG A 187 -6.81 17.83 -8.79
CA ARG A 187 -6.61 18.56 -10.05
C ARG A 187 -7.93 18.99 -10.68
N LYS A 188 -8.99 18.18 -10.55
CA LYS A 188 -10.35 18.48 -11.04
C LYS A 188 -11.13 19.47 -10.15
N GLY A 189 -10.54 19.97 -9.07
CA GLY A 189 -11.12 21.00 -8.22
C GLY A 189 -11.72 20.52 -6.90
N GLN A 190 -11.61 19.22 -6.58
CA GLN A 190 -12.00 18.74 -5.26
C GLN A 190 -11.08 19.31 -4.18
N THR A 191 -11.64 19.75 -3.07
CA THR A 191 -10.83 20.25 -1.96
C THR A 191 -10.31 19.12 -1.09
N VAL A 192 -9.16 19.33 -0.46
CA VAL A 192 -8.59 18.38 0.52
C VAL A 192 -9.60 18.06 1.63
N VAL A 193 -10.37 19.05 2.05
CA VAL A 193 -11.38 18.92 3.10
C VAL A 193 -12.53 18.01 2.67
N ASP A 194 -12.99 18.12 1.42
CA ASP A 194 -14.08 17.28 0.89
C ASP A 194 -13.64 15.82 0.80
N ILE A 195 -12.41 15.57 0.33
CA ILE A 195 -11.83 14.23 0.24
C ILE A 195 -11.68 13.64 1.64
N GLN A 196 -11.21 14.42 2.61
CA GLN A 196 -11.07 13.95 3.98
C GLN A 196 -12.42 13.63 4.62
N ARG A 197 -13.43 14.47 4.42
CA ARG A 197 -14.82 14.20 4.86
C ARG A 197 -15.36 12.93 4.21
N TRP A 198 -15.14 12.75 2.93
CA TRP A 198 -15.55 11.54 2.22
C TRP A 198 -14.90 10.28 2.79
N ARG A 199 -13.58 10.29 3.05
CA ARG A 199 -12.86 9.18 3.69
C ARG A 199 -13.43 8.86 5.08
N VAL A 200 -13.66 9.88 5.91
CA VAL A 200 -14.25 9.70 7.25
C VAL A 200 -15.64 9.09 7.16
N LYS A 201 -16.46 9.56 6.23
CA LYS A 201 -17.82 9.04 6.00
C LYS A 201 -17.79 7.55 5.60
N HIS A 202 -16.83 7.13 4.77
CA HIS A 202 -16.73 5.77 4.24
C HIS A 202 -15.73 4.88 4.99
N LYS A 203 -15.27 5.28 6.17
CA LYS A 203 -14.28 4.52 6.95
C LYS A 203 -14.69 3.06 7.22
N THR A 204 -15.97 2.81 7.47
CA THR A 204 -16.49 1.45 7.69
C THR A 204 -16.37 0.60 6.42
N PHE A 205 -16.68 1.18 5.26
CA PHE A 205 -16.50 0.52 3.97
C PHE A 205 -15.04 0.11 3.74
N PHE A 206 -14.09 1.02 3.96
CA PHE A 206 -12.66 0.70 3.78
C PHE A 206 -12.18 -0.37 4.76
N ARG A 207 -12.66 -0.35 6.01
CA ARG A 207 -12.37 -1.38 7.00
C ARG A 207 -12.85 -2.75 6.54
N ILE A 208 -14.09 -2.84 6.07
CA ILE A 208 -14.66 -4.08 5.56
C ILE A 208 -13.89 -4.53 4.32
N LEU A 209 -13.63 -3.62 3.39
CA LEU A 209 -12.91 -3.93 2.15
C LEU A 209 -11.52 -4.51 2.43
N THR A 210 -10.76 -3.90 3.34
CA THR A 210 -9.43 -4.40 3.72
C THR A 210 -9.51 -5.75 4.43
N GLY A 211 -10.41 -5.89 5.42
CA GLY A 211 -10.56 -7.15 6.16
C GLY A 211 -11.05 -8.30 5.27
N VAL A 212 -12.08 -8.06 4.45
CA VAL A 212 -12.58 -9.05 3.49
C VAL A 212 -11.52 -9.37 2.43
N GLY A 213 -10.76 -8.36 1.97
CA GLY A 213 -9.66 -8.56 1.02
C GLY A 213 -8.63 -9.56 1.55
N PHE A 214 -8.16 -9.40 2.78
CA PHE A 214 -7.24 -10.36 3.40
C PHE A 214 -7.84 -11.78 3.48
N LEU A 215 -9.14 -11.91 3.84
CA LEU A 215 -9.80 -13.22 3.90
C LEU A 215 -9.95 -13.86 2.51
N VAL A 216 -10.29 -13.08 1.49
CA VAL A 216 -10.40 -13.57 0.12
C VAL A 216 -9.03 -14.05 -0.39
N LEU A 217 -7.96 -13.29 -0.15
CA LEU A 217 -6.60 -13.70 -0.52
C LEU A 217 -6.17 -14.97 0.23
N ALA A 218 -6.44 -15.04 1.54
CA ALA A 218 -6.17 -16.23 2.33
C ALA A 218 -6.90 -17.48 1.81
N SER A 219 -8.20 -17.33 1.49
CA SER A 219 -9.00 -18.42 0.91
C SER A 219 -8.51 -18.83 -0.47
N PHE A 220 -8.06 -17.86 -1.27
CA PHE A 220 -7.53 -18.12 -2.61
C PHE A 220 -6.25 -18.95 -2.54
N ILE A 221 -5.27 -18.53 -1.74
CA ILE A 221 -4.02 -19.26 -1.53
C ILE A 221 -4.30 -20.66 -0.97
N PHE A 222 -5.16 -20.76 0.05
CA PHE A 222 -5.50 -22.06 0.64
C PHE A 222 -6.10 -23.03 -0.38
N THR A 223 -6.98 -22.54 -1.24
CA THR A 223 -7.67 -23.41 -2.21
C THR A 223 -6.77 -23.80 -3.38
N PHE A 224 -5.96 -22.88 -3.89
CA PHE A 224 -5.23 -23.10 -5.15
C PHE A 224 -3.75 -23.46 -4.96
N GLU A 225 -3.15 -23.21 -3.79
CA GLU A 225 -1.74 -23.52 -3.54
C GLU A 225 -1.55 -24.56 -2.43
N VAL A 226 -2.46 -24.66 -1.46
CA VAL A 226 -2.33 -25.61 -0.34
C VAL A 226 -3.09 -26.90 -0.61
N LEU A 227 -4.30 -26.83 -1.21
CA LEU A 227 -5.14 -28.00 -1.47
C LEU A 227 -4.97 -28.59 -2.88
N ALA A 228 -4.38 -27.87 -3.83
CA ALA A 228 -4.14 -28.34 -5.20
C ALA A 228 -2.85 -29.16 -5.28
#